data_6c094e7d3c8fb2f8b10603d411205cbc
#
_entry.id   6c094e7d3c8fb2f8b10603d411205cbc
#
_cell.length_a   1.000
_cell.length_b   1.000
_cell.length_c   1.000
_cell.angle_alpha   90.00
_cell.angle_beta   90.00
_cell.angle_gamma   90.00
#
_symmetry.space_group_name_H-M   'P 1'
#
loop_
_entity.id
_entity.type
_entity.pdbx_description
1 polymer ?
#
loop_
_entity_poly.entity_id
_entity_poly.type
_entity_poly.pdbx_seq_one_letter_code
_entity_poly.pdbx_strand_id
1 'polypeptide(L)'
;EIMNAKGGLKVPKKKIQDFIDDETNQIITIFEEEYPELSNEFQVIQDEMYEMFARKHMDYGLNNIALGGDLTNKEDKKFSLTGLCIRLTDKISRLKNLLVNGRSFVKGEGMEDTFIDIANYGIIGLLVGRDKWKK
;
A
#
# COMPACT_ATOMS: atom_id res chain seq x y z
N GLU A 1 13.42 8.21 -20.21
CA GLU A 1 12.47 8.89 -19.31
C GLU A 1 11.28 9.41 -20.12
N ILE A 2 10.09 8.97 -19.75
CA ILE A 2 8.86 9.39 -20.43
C ILE A 2 8.12 10.33 -19.47
N MET A 3 7.87 11.55 -19.93
CA MET A 3 7.05 12.53 -19.21
C MET A 3 5.57 12.18 -19.40
N ASN A 4 4.78 12.23 -18.30
CA ASN A 4 3.33 12.12 -18.44
C ASN A 4 2.73 13.43 -18.97
N ALA A 5 1.44 13.43 -19.35
CA ALA A 5 0.75 14.59 -19.92
C ALA A 5 0.72 15.84 -18.99
N LYS A 6 1.13 15.71 -17.74
CA LYS A 6 1.25 16.80 -16.75
C LYS A 6 2.69 17.22 -16.48
N GLY A 7 3.65 16.76 -17.27
CA GLY A 7 5.07 17.11 -17.14
C GLY A 7 5.81 16.39 -16.02
N GLY A 8 5.20 15.40 -15.37
CA GLY A 8 5.85 14.57 -14.35
C GLY A 8 6.66 13.42 -14.96
N LEU A 9 7.78 13.07 -14.32
CA LEU A 9 8.57 11.89 -14.68
C LEU A 9 7.80 10.61 -14.40
N LYS A 10 7.52 9.83 -15.44
CA LYS A 10 6.94 8.50 -15.30
C LYS A 10 8.06 7.46 -15.38
N VAL A 11 8.36 6.79 -14.26
CA VAL A 11 9.28 5.65 -14.27
C VAL A 11 8.64 4.54 -15.10
N PRO A 12 9.27 4.05 -16.17
CA PRO A 12 8.69 3.01 -17.01
C PRO A 12 8.46 1.74 -16.18
N LYS A 13 7.24 1.19 -16.19
CA LYS A 13 6.90 -0.12 -15.60
C LYS A 13 7.84 -1.25 -16.07
N LYS A 14 8.48 -1.09 -17.21
CA LYS A 14 9.44 -2.01 -17.81
C LYS A 14 10.70 -2.27 -16.96
N LYS A 15 11.11 -1.34 -16.09
CA LYS A 15 12.28 -1.55 -15.21
C LYS A 15 12.05 -2.59 -14.09
N ILE A 16 10.80 -2.83 -13.70
CA ILE A 16 10.47 -3.87 -12.72
C ILE A 16 10.48 -5.24 -13.38
N GLN A 17 10.06 -5.32 -14.62
CA GLN A 17 10.03 -6.55 -15.42
C GLN A 17 11.43 -7.12 -15.69
N ASP A 18 12.45 -6.26 -15.79
CA ASP A 18 13.84 -6.68 -16.04
C ASP A 18 14.46 -7.42 -14.83
N PHE A 19 13.83 -7.37 -13.64
CA PHE A 19 14.26 -8.07 -12.42
C PHE A 19 13.49 -9.38 -12.16
N ILE A 20 12.50 -9.70 -12.99
CA ILE A 20 11.71 -10.91 -12.87
C ILE A 20 12.34 -11.98 -13.76
N ASP A 21 12.70 -13.13 -13.19
CA ASP A 21 13.26 -14.25 -13.95
C ASP A 21 12.24 -14.88 -14.91
N ASP A 22 12.72 -15.70 -15.86
CA ASP A 22 11.89 -16.32 -16.89
C ASP A 22 10.81 -17.23 -16.30
N GLU A 23 11.10 -17.95 -15.21
CA GLU A 23 10.15 -18.82 -14.53
C GLU A 23 9.00 -17.99 -13.92
N THR A 24 9.32 -16.90 -13.24
CA THR A 24 8.31 -15.98 -12.67
C THR A 24 7.47 -15.35 -13.77
N ASN A 25 8.06 -14.94 -14.89
CA ASN A 25 7.32 -14.41 -16.04
C ASN A 25 6.35 -15.45 -16.63
N GLN A 26 6.75 -16.71 -16.73
CA GLN A 26 5.88 -17.79 -17.19
C GLN A 26 4.70 -18.00 -16.24
N ILE A 27 4.94 -18.00 -14.94
CA ILE A 27 3.88 -18.15 -13.92
C ILE A 27 2.88 -16.99 -14.03
N ILE A 28 3.35 -15.75 -14.15
CA ILE A 28 2.48 -14.58 -14.31
C ILE A 28 1.66 -14.68 -15.59
N THR A 29 2.26 -15.09 -16.70
CA THR A 29 1.56 -15.24 -17.97
C THR A 29 0.44 -16.29 -17.87
N ILE A 30 0.74 -17.45 -17.32
CA ILE A 30 -0.25 -18.52 -17.09
C ILE A 30 -1.37 -18.02 -16.19
N PHE A 31 -1.02 -17.34 -15.09
CA PHE A 31 -2.01 -16.78 -14.15
C PHE A 31 -2.95 -15.79 -14.83
N GLU A 32 -2.41 -14.85 -15.62
CA GLU A 32 -3.20 -13.85 -16.32
C GLU A 32 -4.10 -14.45 -17.41
N GLU A 33 -3.65 -15.53 -18.05
CA GLU A 33 -4.44 -16.27 -19.03
C GLU A 33 -5.58 -17.08 -18.38
N GLU A 34 -5.30 -17.72 -17.23
CA GLU A 34 -6.30 -18.54 -16.53
C GLU A 34 -7.30 -17.69 -15.72
N TYR A 35 -6.86 -16.55 -15.18
CA TYR A 35 -7.67 -15.69 -14.33
C TYR A 35 -7.67 -14.22 -14.80
N PRO A 36 -8.16 -13.94 -16.03
CA PRO A 36 -8.04 -12.61 -16.63
C PRO A 36 -8.76 -11.51 -15.87
N GLU A 37 -9.97 -11.76 -15.37
CA GLU A 37 -10.73 -10.76 -14.59
C GLU A 37 -10.06 -10.47 -13.25
N LEU A 38 -9.63 -11.51 -12.56
CA LEU A 38 -8.99 -11.40 -11.25
C LEU A 38 -7.66 -10.65 -11.36
N SER A 39 -6.82 -11.00 -12.33
CA SER A 39 -5.52 -10.36 -12.52
C SER A 39 -5.65 -8.88 -12.90
N ASN A 40 -6.61 -8.58 -13.78
CA ASN A 40 -6.88 -7.20 -14.18
C ASN A 40 -7.38 -6.35 -12.99
N GLU A 41 -8.34 -6.86 -12.23
CA GLU A 41 -8.89 -6.14 -11.07
C GLU A 41 -7.83 -5.94 -9.97
N PHE A 42 -6.97 -6.93 -9.76
CA PHE A 42 -5.85 -6.79 -8.83
C PHE A 42 -4.96 -5.59 -9.20
N GLN A 43 -4.63 -5.43 -10.47
CA GLN A 43 -3.82 -4.31 -10.94
C GLN A 43 -4.55 -2.96 -10.82
N VAL A 44 -5.84 -2.94 -11.12
CA VAL A 44 -6.69 -1.74 -10.93
C VAL A 44 -6.68 -1.31 -9.47
N ILE A 45 -6.89 -2.26 -8.54
CA ILE A 45 -6.87 -1.98 -7.10
C ILE A 45 -5.49 -1.47 -6.65
N GLN A 46 -4.41 -2.05 -7.17
CA GLN A 46 -3.05 -1.54 -6.87
C GLN A 46 -2.87 -0.08 -7.29
N ASP A 47 -3.36 0.30 -8.45
CA ASP A 47 -3.28 1.68 -8.94
C ASP A 47 -4.12 2.63 -8.07
N GLU A 48 -5.32 2.23 -7.69
CA GLU A 48 -6.19 2.99 -6.77
C GLU A 48 -5.53 3.16 -5.39
N MET A 49 -4.95 2.10 -4.86
CA MET A 49 -4.22 2.13 -3.59
C MET A 49 -3.02 3.07 -3.65
N TYR A 50 -2.27 3.05 -4.73
CA TYR A 50 -1.12 3.93 -4.91
C TYR A 50 -1.53 5.39 -4.98
N GLU A 51 -2.60 5.71 -5.71
CA GLU A 51 -3.15 7.06 -5.77
C GLU A 51 -3.59 7.56 -4.39
N MET A 52 -4.33 6.75 -3.65
CA MET A 52 -4.78 7.09 -2.31
C MET A 52 -3.62 7.27 -1.34
N PHE A 53 -2.62 6.40 -1.42
CA PHE A 53 -1.38 6.52 -0.65
C PHE A 53 -0.67 7.85 -0.94
N ALA A 54 -0.51 8.21 -2.21
CA ALA A 54 0.15 9.45 -2.60
C ALA A 54 -0.58 10.68 -2.05
N ARG A 55 -1.92 10.72 -2.17
CA ARG A 55 -2.74 11.81 -1.63
C ARG A 55 -2.59 11.94 -0.12
N LYS A 56 -2.72 10.85 0.61
CA LYS A 56 -2.55 10.83 2.08
C LYS A 56 -1.14 11.23 2.48
N HIS A 57 -0.13 10.76 1.77
CA HIS A 57 1.26 11.10 2.06
C HIS A 57 1.55 12.60 1.88
N MET A 58 0.95 13.24 0.87
CA MET A 58 1.08 14.68 0.67
C MET A 58 0.43 15.49 1.80
N ASP A 59 -0.64 14.96 2.40
CA ASP A 59 -1.29 15.58 3.55
C ASP A 59 -0.52 15.36 4.86
N TYR A 60 -0.07 14.12 5.12
CA TYR A 60 0.51 13.74 6.41
C TYR A 60 2.03 13.86 6.48
N GLY A 61 2.73 13.67 5.36
CA GLY A 61 4.20 13.64 5.31
C GLY A 61 4.78 12.38 5.97
N LEU A 62 6.09 12.43 6.21
CA LEU A 62 6.82 11.29 6.77
C LEU A 62 6.56 11.07 8.27
N ASN A 63 6.33 12.14 9.01
CA ASN A 63 6.31 12.11 10.48
C ASN A 63 5.11 11.33 11.04
N ASN A 64 4.05 11.23 10.30
CA ASN A 64 2.88 10.45 10.67
C ASN A 64 3.22 8.95 10.95
N ILE A 65 4.25 8.45 10.32
CA ILE A 65 4.76 7.09 10.51
C ILE A 65 6.04 7.08 11.35
N ALA A 66 6.95 8.02 11.11
CA ALA A 66 8.20 8.14 11.86
C ALA A 66 7.99 8.55 13.32
N LEU A 67 6.87 9.22 13.65
CA LEU A 67 6.49 9.63 15.01
C LEU A 67 7.56 10.48 15.71
N GLY A 68 8.20 11.37 14.96
CA GLY A 68 9.27 12.24 15.45
C GLY A 68 10.63 11.56 15.57
N GLY A 69 10.75 10.28 15.24
CA GLY A 69 11.97 9.52 15.34
C GLY A 69 12.84 9.55 14.09
N ASP A 70 14.05 9.06 14.24
CA ASP A 70 15.01 8.79 13.17
C ASP A 70 14.97 7.30 12.82
N LEU A 71 14.39 6.96 11.67
CA LEU A 71 14.20 5.56 11.26
C LEU A 71 15.50 4.84 10.86
N THR A 72 16.65 5.53 10.82
CA THR A 72 17.96 4.88 10.74
C THR A 72 18.35 4.27 12.09
N ASN A 73 17.76 4.75 13.17
CA ASN A 73 17.93 4.21 14.52
C ASN A 73 17.01 3.00 14.72
N LYS A 74 17.57 1.91 15.22
CA LYS A 74 16.85 0.64 15.40
C LYS A 74 15.67 0.75 16.36
N GLU A 75 15.82 1.50 17.46
CA GLU A 75 14.75 1.66 18.45
C GLU A 75 13.61 2.53 17.92
N ASP A 76 13.92 3.62 17.23
CA ASP A 76 12.92 4.48 16.61
C ASP A 76 12.16 3.76 15.48
N LYS A 77 12.85 2.94 14.71
CA LYS A 77 12.26 2.07 13.70
C LYS A 77 11.28 1.07 14.33
N LYS A 78 11.68 0.43 15.41
CA LYS A 78 10.84 -0.50 16.18
C LYS A 78 9.60 0.21 16.74
N PHE A 79 9.77 1.42 17.26
CA PHE A 79 8.67 2.23 17.78
C PHE A 79 7.68 2.57 16.66
N SER A 80 8.16 3.01 15.50
CA SER A 80 7.34 3.29 14.32
C SER A 80 6.53 2.06 13.88
N LEU A 81 7.18 0.90 13.77
CA LEU A 81 6.51 -0.36 13.40
C LEU A 81 5.50 -0.81 14.45
N THR A 82 5.76 -0.57 15.72
CA THR A 82 4.80 -0.82 16.82
C THR A 82 3.56 0.07 16.66
N GLY A 83 3.75 1.35 16.37
CA GLY A 83 2.65 2.28 16.09
C GLY A 83 1.81 1.82 14.89
N LEU A 84 2.45 1.33 13.85
CA LEU A 84 1.77 0.78 12.67
C LEU A 84 0.97 -0.48 13.03
N CYS A 85 1.51 -1.34 13.89
CA CYS A 85 0.82 -2.53 14.38
C CYS A 85 -0.46 -2.17 15.14
N ILE A 86 -0.42 -1.13 15.98
CA ILE A 86 -1.59 -0.62 16.70
C ILE A 86 -2.66 -0.15 15.73
N ARG A 87 -2.29 0.61 14.69
CA ARG A 87 -3.23 1.07 13.65
C ARG A 87 -3.87 -0.09 12.90
N LEU A 88 -3.10 -1.13 12.57
CA LEU A 88 -3.61 -2.35 11.95
C LEU A 88 -4.62 -3.06 12.85
N THR A 89 -4.35 -3.13 14.15
CA THR A 89 -5.26 -3.73 15.14
C THR A 89 -6.59 -2.98 15.16
N ASP A 90 -6.58 -1.66 15.15
CA ASP A 90 -7.80 -0.84 15.11
C ASP A 90 -8.61 -1.11 13.82
N LYS A 91 -7.96 -1.18 12.68
CA LYS A 91 -8.62 -1.48 11.40
C LYS A 91 -9.23 -2.87 11.36
N ILE A 92 -8.53 -3.86 11.90
CA ILE A 92 -9.04 -5.24 12.01
C ILE A 92 -10.25 -5.30 12.95
N SER A 93 -10.19 -4.63 14.09
CA SER A 93 -11.31 -4.54 15.03
C SER A 93 -12.53 -3.90 14.38
N ARG A 94 -12.33 -2.82 13.63
CA ARG A 94 -13.38 -2.17 12.86
C ARG A 94 -13.98 -3.12 11.82
N LEU A 95 -13.15 -3.83 11.07
CA LEU A 95 -13.60 -4.78 10.05
C LEU A 95 -14.47 -5.88 10.66
N LYS A 96 -14.07 -6.43 11.81
CA LYS A 96 -14.88 -7.42 12.54
C LYS A 96 -16.26 -6.86 12.91
N ASN A 97 -16.31 -5.63 13.41
CA ASN A 97 -17.57 -4.99 13.78
C ASN A 97 -18.46 -4.70 12.56
N LEU A 98 -17.87 -4.26 11.45
CA LEU A 98 -18.61 -4.05 10.20
C LEU A 98 -19.24 -5.35 9.69
N LEU A 99 -18.51 -6.45 9.78
CA LEU A 99 -19.02 -7.77 9.40
C LEU A 99 -20.17 -8.25 10.29
N VAL A 100 -20.08 -8.02 11.59
CA VAL A 100 -21.14 -8.37 12.56
C VAL A 100 -22.38 -7.50 12.36
N ASN A 101 -22.20 -6.19 12.22
CA ASN A 101 -23.29 -5.22 12.12
C ASN A 101 -23.96 -5.20 10.72
N GLY A 102 -23.24 -5.63 9.68
CA GLY A 102 -23.69 -5.59 8.29
C GLY A 102 -23.78 -4.19 7.68
N ARG A 103 -23.35 -3.14 8.40
CA ARG A 103 -23.32 -1.75 7.93
C ARG A 103 -22.30 -0.90 8.69
N SER A 104 -21.86 0.18 8.04
CA SER A 104 -21.10 1.24 8.69
C SER A 104 -22.03 2.33 9.23
N PHE A 105 -21.76 2.80 10.45
CA PHE A 105 -22.45 3.93 11.07
C PHE A 105 -21.79 5.28 10.73
N VAL A 106 -20.57 5.26 10.21
CA VAL A 106 -19.84 6.46 9.78
C VAL A 106 -19.95 6.58 8.27
N LYS A 107 -20.50 7.71 7.79
CA LYS A 107 -20.65 7.97 6.36
C LYS A 107 -19.29 8.09 5.68
N GLY A 108 -19.16 7.49 4.50
CA GLY A 108 -17.94 7.56 3.69
C GLY A 108 -16.80 6.64 4.17
N GLU A 109 -17.02 5.88 5.22
CA GLU A 109 -16.05 4.92 5.76
C GLU A 109 -16.65 3.52 5.80
N GLY A 110 -16.51 2.78 4.71
CA GLY A 110 -17.03 1.44 4.55
C GLY A 110 -15.98 0.35 4.77
N MET A 111 -16.38 -0.88 4.47
CA MET A 111 -15.53 -2.05 4.51
C MET A 111 -14.39 -1.97 3.50
N GLU A 112 -14.68 -1.48 2.30
CA GLU A 112 -13.69 -1.31 1.23
C GLU A 112 -12.56 -0.38 1.66
N ASP A 113 -12.88 0.80 2.21
CA ASP A 113 -11.88 1.74 2.74
C ASP A 113 -11.00 1.10 3.83
N THR A 114 -11.61 0.27 4.67
CA THR A 114 -10.88 -0.43 5.73
C THR A 114 -9.90 -1.44 5.15
N PHE A 115 -10.29 -2.19 4.12
CA PHE A 115 -9.37 -3.12 3.42
C PHE A 115 -8.23 -2.37 2.73
N ILE A 116 -8.51 -1.25 2.06
CA ILE A 116 -7.49 -0.42 1.42
C ILE A 116 -6.49 0.10 2.46
N ASP A 117 -6.96 0.58 3.60
CA ASP A 117 -6.10 1.04 4.69
C ASP A 117 -5.21 -0.09 5.23
N ILE A 118 -5.76 -1.28 5.47
CA ILE A 118 -4.98 -2.44 5.92
C ILE A 118 -3.88 -2.78 4.90
N ALA A 119 -4.21 -2.84 3.63
CA ALA A 119 -3.27 -3.14 2.57
C ALA A 119 -2.15 -2.08 2.47
N ASN A 120 -2.51 -0.80 2.51
CA ASN A 120 -1.55 0.30 2.50
C ASN A 120 -0.65 0.30 3.74
N TYR A 121 -1.17 0.00 4.92
CA TYR A 121 -0.33 -0.15 6.11
C TYR A 121 0.68 -1.29 5.98
N GLY A 122 0.31 -2.38 5.31
CA GLY A 122 1.25 -3.46 4.97
C GLY A 122 2.40 -2.96 4.10
N ILE A 123 2.10 -2.19 3.06
CA ILE A 123 3.11 -1.60 2.17
C ILE A 123 3.98 -0.60 2.95
N ILE A 124 3.40 0.25 3.79
CA ILE A 124 4.14 1.19 4.63
C ILE A 124 5.12 0.44 5.55
N GLY A 125 4.69 -0.66 6.16
CA GLY A 125 5.56 -1.51 6.97
C GLY A 125 6.77 -2.03 6.19
N LEU A 126 6.58 -2.42 4.93
CA LEU A 126 7.67 -2.83 4.04
C LEU A 126 8.60 -1.66 3.70
N LEU A 127 8.04 -0.48 3.43
CA LEU A 127 8.85 0.72 3.16
C LEU A 127 9.72 1.11 4.36
N VAL A 128 9.17 1.07 5.57
CA VAL A 128 9.92 1.30 6.80
C VAL A 128 10.99 0.22 6.98
N GLY A 129 10.61 -1.05 6.84
CA GLY A 129 11.52 -2.18 7.00
C GLY A 129 12.68 -2.20 6.01
N ARG A 130 12.47 -1.69 4.80
CA ARG A 130 13.47 -1.60 3.73
C ARG A 130 14.25 -0.27 3.73
N ASP A 131 14.12 0.55 4.76
CA ASP A 131 14.76 1.88 4.88
C ASP A 131 14.40 2.83 3.71
N LYS A 132 13.16 2.74 3.23
CA LYS A 132 12.65 3.55 2.11
C LYS A 132 11.61 4.59 2.52
N TRP A 133 11.26 4.67 3.80
CA TRP A 133 10.37 5.70 4.33
C TRP A 133 11.14 7.02 4.52
N LYS A 134 11.44 7.69 3.42
CA LYS A 134 12.23 8.93 3.36
C LYS A 134 12.01 9.63 2.02
N LYS A 135 12.46 10.89 1.93
CA LYS A 135 12.53 11.60 0.64
C LYS A 135 13.57 10.99 -0.29
#